data_b6c1631eccf662f8f02d34151e80d576
#
_entry.id   b6c1631eccf662f8f02d34151e80d576
#
_cell.length_a   1.000
_cell.length_b   1.000
_cell.length_c   1.000
_cell.angle_alpha   90.00
_cell.angle_beta   90.00
_cell.angle_gamma   90.00
#
_symmetry.space_group_name_H-M   'P 1'
#
loop_
_entity.id
_entity.type
_entity.pdbx_description
1 polymer ?
#
loop_
_entity_poly.entity_id
_entity_poly.type
_entity_poly.pdbx_seq_one_letter_code
_entity_poly.pdbx_strand_id
1 'polypeptide(L)'
;MAVNLIRNSRVFFTTNVDSQGRIRAGAYKDEAQPFATTNTWEIQVLEGMTFSQNTTVDTVTLNEAGAAPARGQRSFNTALEPLDFTFSTYLRPNLDSTTITCEEKVLWNAFGGAIALGTANAAWVDGTSPTPGTFTVANSNKHQLQAFGLIVVFDDLAYALDNCALDTATIDFGIDAIAAIQWAGKGSLIRQIALAASTATAGKVTFTGTDVGAVGAEEANAKNTAAKFITNKLTVLQVNDAINDFTGSDYSVPITGGSITMSNNLTYLTPANLGVVNLPITYFTGTRSITGTLTAYLRSGSANTGGLLQGLLANAATEINPSYAINIQMGGTSGTHVDVGIPAAMLQIPTVNTEQVISTTLTFTGQGYTSTAFDIDQANEVTVKYYATA
;
A
#
# COMPACT_ATOMS: atom_id res chain seq x y z
N MET A 1 -2.93 36.92 0.32
CA MET A 1 -3.01 35.61 -0.35
C MET A 1 -2.54 34.61 0.68
N ALA A 2 -3.43 33.76 1.20
CA ALA A 2 -3.03 32.69 2.14
C ALA A 2 -2.30 31.63 1.34
N VAL A 3 -1.15 31.18 1.83
CA VAL A 3 -0.40 30.07 1.26
C VAL A 3 -0.70 28.86 2.13
N ASN A 4 -1.25 27.81 1.53
CA ASN A 4 -1.56 26.58 2.25
C ASN A 4 -0.25 25.86 2.60
N LEU A 5 -0.10 25.44 3.85
CA LEU A 5 1.08 24.77 4.34
C LEU A 5 0.84 23.26 4.41
N ILE A 6 1.81 22.47 3.99
CA ILE A 6 1.73 21.00 4.02
C ILE A 6 1.54 20.47 5.46
N ARG A 7 1.99 21.19 6.47
CA ARG A 7 1.82 20.85 7.89
C ARG A 7 0.35 20.76 8.33
N ASN A 8 -0.54 21.46 7.64
CA ASN A 8 -1.96 21.51 7.93
C ASN A 8 -2.74 20.55 7.03
N SER A 9 -2.07 19.73 6.24
CA SER A 9 -2.74 18.75 5.41
C SER A 9 -3.26 17.59 6.25
N ARG A 10 -4.47 17.13 5.93
CA ARG A 10 -5.11 15.96 6.52
C ARG A 10 -5.61 15.07 5.40
N VAL A 11 -5.48 13.78 5.57
CA VAL A 11 -5.93 12.80 4.58
C VAL A 11 -6.91 11.85 5.23
N PHE A 12 -8.07 11.69 4.61
CA PHE A 12 -9.10 10.78 5.07
C PHE A 12 -9.31 9.68 4.02
N PHE A 13 -9.32 8.46 4.48
CA PHE A 13 -9.77 7.31 3.73
C PHE A 13 -11.26 7.11 3.99
N THR A 14 -12.06 6.95 2.95
CA THR A 14 -13.49 6.73 3.11
C THR A 14 -14.02 5.63 2.21
N THR A 15 -14.83 4.75 2.78
CA THR A 15 -15.64 3.77 2.06
C THR A 15 -17.06 4.28 1.78
N ASN A 16 -17.35 5.54 2.18
CA ASN A 16 -18.63 6.19 1.90
C ASN A 16 -18.69 6.69 0.44
N VAL A 17 -18.78 5.73 -0.46
CA VAL A 17 -18.83 5.95 -1.91
C VAL A 17 -20.16 5.43 -2.49
N ASP A 18 -20.54 5.96 -3.64
CA ASP A 18 -21.69 5.48 -4.40
C ASP A 18 -21.36 4.23 -5.24
N SER A 19 -22.32 3.75 -6.02
CA SER A 19 -22.15 2.57 -6.87
C SER A 19 -21.10 2.75 -7.98
N GLN A 20 -20.69 3.98 -8.27
CA GLN A 20 -19.62 4.32 -9.20
C GLN A 20 -18.28 4.60 -8.49
N GLY A 21 -18.20 4.39 -7.18
CA GLY A 21 -17.01 4.65 -6.38
C GLY A 21 -16.77 6.14 -6.08
N ARG A 22 -17.73 7.05 -6.35
CA ARG A 22 -17.59 8.47 -6.08
C ARG A 22 -17.89 8.76 -4.62
N ILE A 23 -17.06 9.55 -3.97
CA ILE A 23 -17.26 9.97 -2.59
C ILE A 23 -18.60 10.72 -2.48
N ARG A 24 -19.42 10.33 -1.50
CA ARG A 24 -20.72 10.96 -1.22
C ARG A 24 -20.54 12.34 -0.57
N ALA A 25 -19.90 13.23 -1.30
CA ALA A 25 -19.64 14.62 -0.93
C ALA A 25 -19.84 15.56 -2.11
N GLY A 26 -20.12 16.81 -1.87
CA GLY A 26 -20.35 17.78 -2.90
C GLY A 26 -21.60 17.47 -3.74
N ALA A 27 -21.45 17.38 -5.06
CA ALA A 27 -22.56 17.09 -5.98
C ALA A 27 -23.16 15.68 -5.81
N TYR A 28 -22.46 14.76 -5.14
CA TYR A 28 -22.88 13.36 -4.93
C TYR A 28 -23.23 13.06 -3.46
N LYS A 29 -23.53 14.10 -2.70
CA LYS A 29 -23.99 13.98 -1.30
C LYS A 29 -25.18 13.06 -1.18
N ASP A 30 -25.14 12.23 -0.15
CA ASP A 30 -26.26 11.37 0.28
C ASP A 30 -26.52 11.57 1.77
N GLU A 31 -27.62 12.20 2.11
CA GLU A 31 -27.98 12.52 3.51
C GLU A 31 -28.33 11.27 4.33
N ALA A 32 -28.72 10.20 3.65
CA ALA A 32 -29.01 8.93 4.31
C ALA A 32 -27.73 8.17 4.70
N GLN A 33 -26.60 8.55 4.15
CA GLN A 33 -25.30 7.91 4.41
C GLN A 33 -24.24 8.96 4.75
N PRO A 34 -24.27 9.49 5.98
CA PRO A 34 -23.30 10.48 6.42
C PRO A 34 -21.90 9.84 6.61
N PHE A 35 -20.87 10.69 6.61
CA PHE A 35 -19.57 10.26 7.09
C PHE A 35 -19.63 9.88 8.56
N ALA A 36 -19.05 8.76 8.90
CA ALA A 36 -19.07 8.19 10.24
C ALA A 36 -17.74 7.47 10.54
N THR A 37 -17.52 7.20 11.80
CA THR A 37 -16.34 6.48 12.29
C THR A 37 -16.23 5.04 11.78
N THR A 38 -17.31 4.53 11.23
CA THR A 38 -17.39 3.18 10.65
C THR A 38 -17.08 3.14 9.15
N ASN A 39 -17.02 4.30 8.50
CA ASN A 39 -16.82 4.38 7.06
C ASN A 39 -15.77 5.40 6.61
N THR A 40 -15.21 6.16 7.55
CA THR A 40 -14.23 7.20 7.23
C THR A 40 -13.20 7.32 8.35
N TRP A 41 -11.93 7.25 7.98
CA TRP A 41 -10.78 7.26 8.90
C TRP A 41 -9.76 8.29 8.47
N GLU A 42 -9.20 9.01 9.41
CA GLU A 42 -8.03 9.86 9.15
C GLU A 42 -6.78 8.99 9.08
N ILE A 43 -5.95 9.22 8.07
CA ILE A 43 -4.67 8.54 7.89
C ILE A 43 -3.55 9.55 8.15
N GLN A 44 -2.61 9.18 9.01
CA GLN A 44 -1.41 9.96 9.19
C GLN A 44 -0.41 9.68 8.07
N VAL A 45 -0.35 10.58 7.10
CA VAL A 45 0.59 10.51 5.98
C VAL A 45 1.88 11.26 6.29
N LEU A 46 3.00 10.77 5.73
CA LEU A 46 4.26 11.48 5.76
C LEU A 46 4.27 12.62 4.73
N GLU A 47 5.22 13.52 4.85
CA GLU A 47 5.46 14.55 3.83
C GLU A 47 5.73 13.91 2.46
N GLY A 48 5.26 14.55 1.39
CA GLY A 48 5.48 14.06 0.02
C GLY A 48 4.30 13.33 -0.60
N MET A 49 3.08 13.40 -0.02
CA MET A 49 1.89 12.93 -0.73
C MET A 49 1.74 13.67 -2.06
N THR A 50 1.52 12.90 -3.12
CA THR A 50 1.26 13.43 -4.46
C THR A 50 -0.01 12.80 -5.03
N PHE A 51 -0.74 13.60 -5.80
CA PHE A 51 -1.83 13.10 -6.64
C PHE A 51 -1.89 13.95 -7.92
N SER A 52 -2.21 13.32 -9.04
CA SER A 52 -2.27 13.96 -10.34
C SER A 52 -3.26 13.27 -11.26
N GLN A 53 -3.80 14.03 -12.19
CA GLN A 53 -4.64 13.49 -13.25
C GLN A 53 -4.34 14.25 -14.55
N ASN A 54 -4.00 13.53 -15.59
CA ASN A 54 -3.66 14.07 -16.89
C ASN A 54 -4.85 14.01 -17.87
N THR A 55 -4.76 14.75 -18.96
CA THR A 55 -5.70 14.69 -20.08
C THR A 55 -5.00 14.15 -21.32
N THR A 56 -5.67 13.30 -22.05
CA THR A 56 -5.23 12.90 -23.39
C THR A 56 -5.65 13.98 -24.39
N VAL A 57 -4.68 14.49 -25.14
CA VAL A 57 -4.86 15.63 -26.04
C VAL A 57 -4.49 15.22 -27.46
N ASP A 58 -5.42 15.45 -28.40
CA ASP A 58 -5.14 15.38 -29.83
C ASP A 58 -4.80 16.75 -30.39
N THR A 59 -3.82 16.80 -31.27
CA THR A 59 -3.38 18.02 -31.93
C THR A 59 -3.56 17.94 -33.43
N VAL A 60 -4.15 18.98 -34.00
CA VAL A 60 -4.31 19.10 -35.43
C VAL A 60 -3.30 20.09 -35.97
N THR A 61 -2.49 19.64 -36.93
CA THR A 61 -1.61 20.47 -37.73
C THR A 61 -2.09 20.43 -39.17
N LEU A 62 -2.26 21.61 -39.79
CA LEU A 62 -2.66 21.70 -41.17
C LEU A 62 -1.44 22.05 -42.03
N ASN A 63 -1.31 21.40 -43.19
CA ASN A 63 -0.41 21.88 -44.23
C ASN A 63 -1.04 23.08 -44.91
N GLU A 64 -0.56 24.26 -44.57
CA GLU A 64 -1.04 25.51 -45.15
C GLU A 64 -0.19 25.88 -46.35
N ALA A 65 -0.81 25.81 -47.54
CA ALA A 65 -0.23 26.38 -48.77
C ALA A 65 -0.88 27.75 -49.01
N GLY A 66 -0.12 28.80 -48.86
CA GLY A 66 -0.60 30.16 -49.11
C GLY A 66 0.43 31.24 -48.89
N ALA A 67 0.11 32.49 -49.23
CA ALA A 67 1.03 33.63 -49.14
C ALA A 67 1.44 34.01 -47.70
N ALA A 68 0.67 33.57 -46.72
CA ALA A 68 0.93 33.78 -45.28
C ALA A 68 0.46 32.57 -44.45
N PRO A 69 1.23 31.46 -44.38
CA PRO A 69 0.88 30.31 -43.56
C PRO A 69 0.90 30.67 -42.08
N ALA A 70 -0.12 30.29 -41.34
CA ALA A 70 -0.33 30.71 -39.95
C ALA A 70 0.50 29.95 -38.94
N ARG A 71 1.10 28.80 -39.30
CA ARG A 71 1.87 27.89 -38.41
C ARG A 71 1.20 27.60 -37.06
N GLY A 72 -0.14 27.68 -37.01
CA GLY A 72 -0.93 27.45 -35.82
C GLY A 72 -1.15 25.97 -35.54
N GLN A 73 -1.24 25.62 -34.27
CA GLN A 73 -1.60 24.30 -33.80
C GLN A 73 -2.86 24.42 -32.95
N ARG A 74 -3.79 23.47 -33.08
CA ARG A 74 -4.99 23.38 -32.27
C ARG A 74 -5.04 22.06 -31.54
N SER A 75 -5.31 22.09 -30.24
CA SER A 75 -5.39 20.92 -29.39
C SER A 75 -6.81 20.71 -28.86
N PHE A 76 -7.19 19.45 -28.70
CA PHE A 76 -8.50 19.02 -28.21
C PHE A 76 -8.31 17.98 -27.12
N ASN A 77 -9.02 18.12 -26.00
CA ASN A 77 -9.07 17.09 -24.97
C ASN A 77 -10.01 15.98 -25.41
N THR A 78 -9.51 14.75 -25.47
CA THR A 78 -10.26 13.58 -25.90
C THR A 78 -10.66 12.67 -24.74
N ALA A 79 -9.81 12.58 -23.72
CA ALA A 79 -10.08 11.75 -22.53
C ALA A 79 -9.38 12.33 -21.29
N LEU A 80 -9.88 11.99 -20.12
CA LEU A 80 -9.17 12.07 -18.85
C LEU A 80 -8.46 10.74 -18.60
N GLU A 81 -7.20 10.79 -18.23
CA GLU A 81 -6.44 9.63 -17.77
C GLU A 81 -6.87 9.24 -16.35
N PRO A 82 -6.64 8.01 -15.90
CA PRO A 82 -6.79 7.68 -14.50
C PRO A 82 -5.97 8.60 -13.61
N LEU A 83 -6.51 8.98 -12.47
CA LEU A 83 -5.72 9.69 -11.48
C LEU A 83 -4.69 8.74 -10.86
N ASP A 84 -3.50 9.23 -10.58
CA ASP A 84 -2.46 8.56 -9.82
C ASP A 84 -2.26 9.27 -8.48
N PHE A 85 -2.05 8.50 -7.42
CA PHE A 85 -1.68 9.04 -6.11
C PHE A 85 -0.62 8.19 -5.43
N THR A 86 0.23 8.84 -4.65
CA THR A 86 1.23 8.19 -3.79
C THR A 86 1.33 8.89 -2.45
N PHE A 87 1.49 8.14 -1.39
CA PHE A 87 1.79 8.65 -0.06
C PHE A 87 2.49 7.56 0.76
N SER A 88 3.10 7.95 1.87
CA SER A 88 3.74 7.02 2.79
C SER A 88 3.15 7.14 4.19
N THR A 89 3.13 6.04 4.91
CA THR A 89 2.76 5.95 6.33
C THR A 89 3.87 5.24 7.10
N TYR A 90 3.98 5.50 8.41
CA TYR A 90 4.81 4.65 9.27
C TYR A 90 4.10 3.34 9.58
N LEU A 91 4.87 2.26 9.76
CA LEU A 91 4.36 1.02 10.33
C LEU A 91 4.22 1.21 11.86
N ARG A 92 2.99 1.29 12.34
CA ARG A 92 2.70 1.65 13.73
C ARG A 92 1.79 0.65 14.43
N PRO A 93 2.37 -0.41 15.04
CA PRO A 93 1.59 -1.29 15.91
C PRO A 93 0.98 -0.51 17.08
N ASN A 94 -0.25 -0.81 17.40
CA ASN A 94 -1.00 -0.22 18.50
C ASN A 94 -1.63 -1.31 19.36
N LEU A 95 -1.55 -1.12 20.69
CA LEU A 95 -2.28 -1.93 21.66
C LEU A 95 -3.32 -1.05 22.35
N ASP A 96 -4.59 -1.30 22.07
CA ASP A 96 -5.71 -0.70 22.77
C ASP A 96 -6.33 -1.73 23.73
N SER A 97 -6.07 -1.56 25.01
CA SER A 97 -6.43 -2.52 26.05
C SER A 97 -5.83 -3.91 25.76
N THR A 98 -6.58 -4.81 25.15
CA THR A 98 -6.13 -6.14 24.72
C THR A 98 -6.09 -6.30 23.21
N THR A 99 -6.61 -5.33 22.45
CA THR A 99 -6.68 -5.39 20.98
C THR A 99 -5.41 -4.90 20.35
N ILE A 100 -4.78 -5.75 19.53
CA ILE A 100 -3.61 -5.38 18.73
C ILE A 100 -4.07 -5.01 17.33
N THR A 101 -3.79 -3.77 16.93
CA THR A 101 -4.17 -3.20 15.66
C THR A 101 -3.04 -2.34 15.07
N CYS A 102 -3.27 -1.68 13.94
CA CYS A 102 -2.35 -0.69 13.38
C CYS A 102 -3.11 0.51 12.81
N GLU A 103 -2.42 1.63 12.67
CA GLU A 103 -2.99 2.87 12.13
C GLU A 103 -3.39 2.74 10.65
N GLU A 104 -2.65 1.95 9.90
CA GLU A 104 -2.83 1.70 8.47
C GLU A 104 -3.75 0.52 8.13
N LYS A 105 -4.50 -0.03 9.09
CA LYS A 105 -5.36 -1.21 8.90
C LYS A 105 -6.36 -1.10 7.75
N VAL A 106 -6.90 0.10 7.53
CA VAL A 106 -7.86 0.34 6.44
C VAL A 106 -7.20 0.25 5.07
N LEU A 107 -5.93 0.64 4.96
CA LEU A 107 -5.14 0.53 3.73
C LEU A 107 -4.80 -0.93 3.45
N TRP A 108 -4.37 -1.68 4.46
CA TRP A 108 -4.14 -3.11 4.34
C TRP A 108 -5.40 -3.85 3.89
N ASN A 109 -6.54 -3.52 4.51
CA ASN A 109 -7.80 -4.15 4.13
C ASN A 109 -8.18 -3.84 2.68
N ALA A 110 -8.06 -2.59 2.24
CA ALA A 110 -8.37 -2.17 0.87
C ALA A 110 -7.38 -2.76 -0.15
N PHE A 111 -6.12 -2.98 0.24
CA PHE A 111 -5.11 -3.60 -0.61
C PHE A 111 -5.35 -5.10 -0.82
N GLY A 112 -5.82 -5.80 0.22
CA GLY A 112 -5.94 -7.25 0.23
C GLY A 112 -7.25 -7.82 -0.30
N GLY A 113 -8.32 -7.02 -0.44
CA GLY A 113 -9.61 -7.53 -0.91
C GLY A 113 -10.77 -6.56 -0.84
N ALA A 114 -11.95 -7.00 -1.25
CA ALA A 114 -13.19 -6.20 -1.29
C ALA A 114 -14.06 -6.34 -0.03
N ILE A 115 -13.67 -7.17 0.91
CA ILE A 115 -14.47 -7.45 2.11
C ILE A 115 -14.30 -6.33 3.12
N ALA A 116 -15.40 -5.87 3.69
CA ALA A 116 -15.38 -4.77 4.65
C ALA A 116 -14.57 -5.12 5.91
N LEU A 117 -13.82 -4.15 6.42
CA LEU A 117 -13.08 -4.25 7.66
C LEU A 117 -13.97 -4.70 8.82
N GLY A 118 -13.48 -5.59 9.67
CA GLY A 118 -14.20 -6.11 10.83
C GLY A 118 -15.21 -7.21 10.53
N THR A 119 -15.31 -7.68 9.28
CA THR A 119 -16.14 -8.82 8.91
C THR A 119 -15.32 -10.10 8.73
N ALA A 120 -15.97 -11.25 8.70
CA ALA A 120 -15.30 -12.51 8.45
C ALA A 120 -14.64 -12.50 7.06
N ASN A 121 -13.41 -13.00 6.98
CA ASN A 121 -12.56 -13.02 5.77
C ASN A 121 -12.12 -11.64 5.25
N ALA A 122 -12.20 -10.58 6.06
CA ALA A 122 -11.51 -9.34 5.76
C ALA A 122 -10.00 -9.58 5.62
N ALA A 123 -9.33 -8.78 4.79
CA ALA A 123 -7.88 -8.91 4.59
C ALA A 123 -7.08 -8.51 5.83
N TRP A 124 -7.61 -7.59 6.63
CA TRP A 124 -7.07 -7.24 7.94
C TRP A 124 -7.96 -7.78 9.07
N VAL A 125 -7.32 -8.39 10.05
CA VAL A 125 -7.96 -8.89 11.28
C VAL A 125 -7.20 -8.36 12.49
N ASP A 126 -7.89 -7.66 13.37
CA ASP A 126 -7.33 -7.21 14.64
C ASP A 126 -6.96 -8.41 15.53
N GLY A 127 -5.84 -8.32 16.21
CA GLY A 127 -5.37 -9.35 17.15
C GLY A 127 -5.91 -9.17 18.55
N THR A 128 -5.73 -10.18 19.39
CA THR A 128 -5.96 -10.09 20.84
C THR A 128 -4.69 -10.56 21.54
N SER A 129 -4.08 -9.69 22.31
CA SER A 129 -2.79 -9.97 22.98
C SER A 129 -2.80 -11.33 23.68
N PRO A 130 -1.83 -12.23 23.41
CA PRO A 130 -0.60 -12.02 22.64
C PRO A 130 -0.70 -12.29 21.13
N THR A 131 -1.87 -12.61 20.57
CA THR A 131 -2.07 -12.88 19.14
C THR A 131 -1.96 -11.57 18.35
N PRO A 132 -1.13 -11.51 17.27
CA PRO A 132 -0.93 -10.29 16.49
C PRO A 132 -2.14 -9.89 15.68
N GLY A 133 -2.26 -8.59 15.38
CA GLY A 133 -3.09 -8.10 14.27
C GLY A 133 -2.47 -8.57 12.95
N THR A 134 -3.27 -9.06 12.03
CA THR A 134 -2.74 -9.78 10.86
C THR A 134 -3.39 -9.30 9.56
N PHE A 135 -2.54 -9.00 8.59
CA PHE A 135 -2.91 -8.85 7.20
C PHE A 135 -2.66 -10.17 6.45
N THR A 136 -3.67 -10.59 5.72
CA THR A 136 -3.56 -11.66 4.70
C THR A 136 -4.44 -11.28 3.52
N VAL A 137 -4.10 -11.74 2.33
CA VAL A 137 -4.97 -11.49 1.19
C VAL A 137 -6.28 -12.27 1.37
N ALA A 138 -7.42 -11.58 1.15
CA ALA A 138 -8.73 -12.19 1.34
C ALA A 138 -9.00 -13.30 0.30
N ASN A 139 -9.35 -14.49 0.79
CA ASN A 139 -9.55 -15.67 -0.07
C ASN A 139 -10.82 -15.59 -0.95
N SER A 140 -11.83 -14.83 -0.55
CA SER A 140 -13.16 -14.89 -1.18
C SER A 140 -13.36 -13.98 -2.38
N ASN A 141 -12.51 -12.97 -2.61
CA ASN A 141 -12.60 -12.04 -3.73
C ASN A 141 -11.22 -11.66 -4.26
N LYS A 142 -10.52 -12.64 -4.81
CA LYS A 142 -9.12 -12.50 -5.29
C LYS A 142 -8.94 -11.44 -6.39
N HIS A 143 -10.02 -11.12 -7.13
CA HIS A 143 -9.99 -10.22 -8.30
C HIS A 143 -10.66 -8.87 -8.05
N GLN A 144 -11.20 -8.65 -6.86
CA GLN A 144 -11.85 -7.39 -6.50
C GLN A 144 -11.16 -6.79 -5.29
N LEU A 145 -10.89 -5.50 -5.38
CA LEU A 145 -10.40 -4.71 -4.26
C LEU A 145 -11.53 -3.82 -3.73
N GLN A 146 -11.39 -3.37 -2.49
CA GLN A 146 -12.31 -2.42 -1.93
C GLN A 146 -12.15 -1.08 -2.63
N ALA A 147 -13.18 -0.63 -3.35
CA ALA A 147 -13.24 0.74 -3.84
C ALA A 147 -13.39 1.69 -2.65
N PHE A 148 -12.63 2.74 -2.65
CA PHE A 148 -12.63 3.78 -1.63
C PHE A 148 -12.39 5.14 -2.26
N GLY A 149 -12.53 6.19 -1.47
CA GLY A 149 -12.11 7.52 -1.86
C GLY A 149 -11.10 8.08 -0.87
N LEU A 150 -10.28 9.00 -1.32
CA LEU A 150 -9.40 9.81 -0.48
C LEU A 150 -9.90 11.25 -0.47
N ILE A 151 -9.99 11.83 0.73
CA ILE A 151 -10.25 13.26 0.90
C ILE A 151 -8.98 13.89 1.42
N VAL A 152 -8.41 14.80 0.64
CA VAL A 152 -7.19 15.53 0.99
C VAL A 152 -7.56 16.95 1.32
N VAL A 153 -7.28 17.38 2.54
CA VAL A 153 -7.61 18.71 3.05
C VAL A 153 -6.33 19.50 3.25
N PHE A 154 -6.28 20.69 2.65
CA PHE A 154 -5.22 21.66 2.83
C PHE A 154 -5.85 22.97 3.35
N ASP A 155 -5.74 23.22 4.64
CA ASP A 155 -6.37 24.39 5.27
C ASP A 155 -7.81 24.66 4.78
N ASP A 156 -7.97 25.55 3.78
CA ASP A 156 -9.25 25.98 3.22
C ASP A 156 -9.67 25.21 1.96
N LEU A 157 -8.84 24.31 1.48
CA LEU A 157 -9.09 23.55 0.25
C LEU A 157 -9.24 22.06 0.55
N ALA A 158 -10.21 21.43 -0.08
CA ALA A 158 -10.35 19.98 -0.03
C ALA A 158 -10.54 19.39 -1.42
N TYR A 159 -9.88 18.28 -1.65
CA TYR A 159 -9.97 17.51 -2.86
C TYR A 159 -10.49 16.10 -2.54
N ALA A 160 -11.45 15.66 -3.33
CA ALA A 160 -11.95 14.29 -3.31
C ALA A 160 -11.35 13.52 -4.49
N LEU A 161 -10.70 12.42 -4.19
CA LEU A 161 -10.18 11.46 -5.16
C LEU A 161 -11.18 10.29 -5.20
N ASP A 162 -11.88 10.16 -6.29
CA ASP A 162 -12.99 9.22 -6.44
C ASP A 162 -12.55 7.87 -7.00
N ASN A 163 -13.24 6.82 -6.59
CA ASN A 163 -13.07 5.44 -7.07
C ASN A 163 -11.59 5.01 -7.04
N CYS A 164 -10.99 5.17 -5.89
CA CYS A 164 -9.60 4.79 -5.68
C CYS A 164 -9.45 3.30 -5.42
N ALA A 165 -8.33 2.74 -5.86
CA ALA A 165 -7.85 1.41 -5.50
C ALA A 165 -6.33 1.45 -5.31
N LEU A 166 -5.82 0.65 -4.38
CA LEU A 166 -4.39 0.53 -4.10
C LEU A 166 -3.73 -0.45 -5.06
N ASP A 167 -2.71 0.01 -5.77
CA ASP A 167 -1.95 -0.79 -6.73
C ASP A 167 -0.71 -1.40 -6.10
N THR A 168 0.09 -0.59 -5.41
CA THR A 168 1.32 -1.07 -4.80
C THR A 168 1.44 -0.67 -3.34
N ALA A 169 2.09 -1.55 -2.57
CA ALA A 169 2.53 -1.33 -1.22
C ALA A 169 4.03 -1.71 -1.14
N THR A 170 4.90 -0.74 -0.88
CA THR A 170 6.35 -0.95 -0.81
C THR A 170 6.85 -0.64 0.59
N ILE A 171 7.52 -1.61 1.20
CA ILE A 171 8.18 -1.46 2.50
C ILE A 171 9.67 -1.38 2.25
N ASP A 172 10.27 -0.22 2.56
CA ASP A 172 11.71 0.00 2.51
C ASP A 172 12.29 -0.05 3.92
N PHE A 173 13.38 -0.77 4.08
CA PHE A 173 14.07 -0.86 5.36
C PHE A 173 15.57 -0.61 5.19
N GLY A 174 15.98 0.60 5.46
CA GLY A 174 17.38 1.00 5.63
C GLY A 174 17.76 1.01 7.10
N ILE A 175 19.04 0.79 7.40
CA ILE A 175 19.54 0.54 8.77
C ILE A 175 19.21 1.66 9.78
N ASP A 176 19.19 2.91 9.36
CA ASP A 176 19.00 4.08 10.23
C ASP A 176 17.62 4.75 10.06
N ALA A 177 16.68 4.08 9.39
CA ALA A 177 15.35 4.61 9.13
C ALA A 177 14.30 4.07 10.12
N ILE A 178 13.20 4.81 10.26
CA ILE A 178 11.97 4.33 10.88
C ILE A 178 11.21 3.53 9.82
N ALA A 179 10.64 2.40 10.21
CA ALA A 179 9.89 1.54 9.30
C ALA A 179 8.69 2.29 8.72
N ALA A 180 8.65 2.36 7.40
CA ALA A 180 7.62 3.05 6.65
C ALA A 180 7.17 2.19 5.47
N ILE A 181 5.95 2.45 5.01
CA ILE A 181 5.38 1.84 3.83
C ILE A 181 4.92 2.93 2.88
N GLN A 182 5.28 2.78 1.62
CA GLN A 182 4.80 3.63 0.54
C GLN A 182 3.63 2.95 -0.14
N TRP A 183 2.54 3.68 -0.23
CA TRP A 183 1.33 3.28 -0.92
C TRP A 183 1.22 4.04 -2.24
N ALA A 184 0.93 3.33 -3.31
CA ALA A 184 0.56 3.95 -4.57
C ALA A 184 -0.73 3.33 -5.09
N GLY A 185 -1.54 4.15 -5.72
CA GLY A 185 -2.81 3.71 -6.25
C GLY A 185 -3.31 4.59 -7.38
N LYS A 186 -4.43 4.18 -7.91
CA LYS A 186 -5.11 4.87 -9.01
C LYS A 186 -6.56 5.15 -8.65
N GLY A 187 -7.19 6.07 -9.39
CA GLY A 187 -8.60 6.38 -9.24
C GLY A 187 -9.21 6.93 -10.54
N SER A 188 -10.46 7.33 -10.47
CA SER A 188 -11.18 7.79 -11.67
C SER A 188 -11.17 9.31 -11.85
N LEU A 189 -11.32 10.09 -10.77
CA LEU A 189 -11.53 11.54 -10.90
C LEU A 189 -11.05 12.29 -9.66
N ILE A 190 -10.47 13.48 -9.89
CA ILE A 190 -10.17 14.45 -8.84
C ILE A 190 -11.26 15.52 -8.88
N ARG A 191 -11.86 15.81 -7.73
CA ARG A 191 -12.85 16.89 -7.56
C ARG A 191 -12.45 17.79 -6.41
N GLN A 192 -12.66 19.09 -6.56
CA GLN A 192 -12.64 20.01 -5.43
C GLN A 192 -13.98 19.94 -4.70
N ILE A 193 -13.95 19.87 -3.39
CA ILE A 193 -15.13 19.90 -2.52
C ILE A 193 -15.03 21.09 -1.56
N ALA A 194 -16.18 21.62 -1.15
CA ALA A 194 -16.22 22.76 -0.25
C ALA A 194 -16.09 22.31 1.21
N LEU A 195 -15.25 23.02 1.97
CA LEU A 195 -15.17 22.90 3.42
C LEU A 195 -16.08 23.90 4.13
N ALA A 196 -16.55 23.56 5.32
CA ALA A 196 -17.20 24.54 6.20
C ALA A 196 -16.21 25.61 6.60
N ALA A 197 -16.64 26.86 6.51
CA ALA A 197 -15.83 28.03 6.86
C ALA A 197 -15.43 28.08 8.36
N SER A 198 -15.85 27.14 9.16
CA SER A 198 -15.57 27.09 10.58
C SER A 198 -15.23 25.66 11.00
N THR A 199 -13.99 25.51 11.30
CA THR A 199 -13.50 24.84 12.50
C THR A 199 -13.42 23.33 12.48
N ALA A 200 -12.20 22.90 12.52
CA ALA A 200 -11.77 21.82 13.39
C ALA A 200 -12.28 22.02 14.84
N THR A 201 -13.57 21.86 15.10
CA THR A 201 -14.07 21.74 16.46
C THR A 201 -13.80 20.33 16.92
N ALA A 202 -12.92 20.17 17.90
CA ALA A 202 -12.52 18.89 18.47
C ALA A 202 -11.95 17.87 17.47
N GLY A 203 -11.13 18.34 16.53
CA GLY A 203 -10.45 17.45 15.61
C GLY A 203 -11.28 16.91 14.45
N LYS A 204 -12.47 17.41 14.22
CA LYS A 204 -13.36 16.97 13.15
C LYS A 204 -13.27 17.90 11.95
N VAL A 205 -13.27 17.36 10.75
CA VAL A 205 -13.44 18.12 9.52
C VAL A 205 -14.91 18.11 9.16
N THR A 206 -15.48 19.30 8.95
CA THR A 206 -16.88 19.45 8.56
C THR A 206 -16.93 20.03 7.16
N PHE A 207 -17.70 19.41 6.28
CA PHE A 207 -17.91 19.86 4.91
C PHE A 207 -19.19 20.70 4.82
N THR A 208 -19.16 21.83 4.10
CA THR A 208 -20.29 22.76 4.05
C THR A 208 -21.46 22.27 3.20
N GLY A 209 -22.69 22.57 3.66
CA GLY A 209 -23.93 22.64 2.85
C GLY A 209 -24.29 21.48 1.96
N THR A 210 -23.31 20.77 1.55
CA THR A 210 -23.34 19.62 0.66
C THR A 210 -23.00 18.33 1.39
N ASP A 211 -22.66 18.41 2.68
CA ASP A 211 -22.12 17.27 3.40
C ASP A 211 -22.77 17.06 4.75
N VAL A 212 -22.74 15.84 5.15
CA VAL A 212 -23.52 15.34 6.25
C VAL A 212 -22.59 14.78 7.30
N GLY A 213 -22.42 15.53 8.34
CA GLY A 213 -21.71 15.07 9.50
C GLY A 213 -20.23 15.45 9.54
N ALA A 214 -19.62 15.08 10.62
CA ALA A 214 -18.24 15.32 10.91
C ALA A 214 -17.43 14.04 10.68
N VAL A 215 -16.33 14.18 9.97
CA VAL A 215 -15.36 13.11 9.78
C VAL A 215 -14.36 13.19 10.92
N GLY A 216 -13.95 12.09 11.48
CA GLY A 216 -12.76 12.14 12.27
C GLY A 216 -12.71 11.48 13.61
N ALA A 217 -13.28 10.32 13.80
CA ALA A 217 -13.04 9.61 15.04
C ALA A 217 -11.70 8.87 15.09
N GLU A 218 -11.22 8.41 13.96
CA GLU A 218 -9.87 7.82 13.86
C GLU A 218 -8.75 8.88 13.92
N GLU A 219 -9.11 10.15 13.97
CA GLU A 219 -8.19 11.21 14.35
C GLU A 219 -7.51 10.96 15.70
N ALA A 220 -8.23 10.38 16.63
CA ALA A 220 -7.67 9.98 17.92
C ALA A 220 -6.53 8.96 17.73
N ASN A 221 -6.64 8.09 16.74
CA ASN A 221 -5.63 7.09 16.43
C ASN A 221 -4.44 7.67 15.66
N ALA A 222 -4.65 8.59 14.73
CA ALA A 222 -3.57 9.25 14.02
C ALA A 222 -2.60 10.00 14.96
N LYS A 223 -3.14 10.50 16.06
CA LYS A 223 -2.38 11.17 17.14
C LYS A 223 -2.16 10.26 18.35
N ASN A 224 -2.48 8.99 18.24
CA ASN A 224 -2.39 8.06 19.36
C ASN A 224 -0.94 7.86 19.80
N THR A 225 -0.64 8.25 21.01
CA THR A 225 0.68 8.08 21.62
C THR A 225 0.98 6.62 22.02
N ALA A 226 -0.02 5.75 22.09
CA ALA A 226 0.15 4.33 22.35
C ALA A 226 0.69 3.57 21.14
N ALA A 227 0.45 4.05 19.91
CA ALA A 227 1.04 3.47 18.72
C ALA A 227 2.55 3.72 18.68
N LYS A 228 3.33 2.65 18.52
CA LYS A 228 4.79 2.70 18.62
C LYS A 228 5.43 2.84 17.24
N PHE A 229 6.49 3.63 17.16
CA PHE A 229 7.36 3.68 15.98
C PHE A 229 8.38 2.54 16.03
N ILE A 230 8.62 1.92 14.89
CA ILE A 230 9.57 0.83 14.72
C ILE A 230 10.81 1.34 14.02
N THR A 231 11.97 1.07 14.63
CA THR A 231 13.27 1.38 14.03
C THR A 231 13.80 0.16 13.27
N ASN A 232 14.27 0.38 12.05
CA ASN A 232 14.82 -0.71 11.23
C ASN A 232 16.14 -1.27 11.76
N LYS A 233 16.81 -0.57 12.69
CA LYS A 233 18.08 -0.99 13.29
C LYS A 233 18.04 -2.39 13.91
N LEU A 234 16.89 -2.81 14.40
CA LEU A 234 16.69 -4.10 15.05
C LEU A 234 16.06 -5.15 14.10
N THR A 235 16.01 -4.87 12.80
CA THR A 235 15.43 -5.79 11.83
C THR A 235 16.27 -7.08 11.73
N VAL A 236 15.58 -8.21 11.81
CA VAL A 236 16.17 -9.54 11.70
C VAL A 236 15.53 -10.26 10.50
N LEU A 237 16.38 -10.91 9.72
CA LEU A 237 15.93 -11.78 8.64
C LEU A 237 16.04 -13.25 9.08
N GLN A 238 14.95 -13.97 8.94
CA GLN A 238 14.91 -15.43 9.06
C GLN A 238 14.70 -16.02 7.66
N VAL A 239 15.51 -17.02 7.32
CA VAL A 239 15.39 -17.78 6.07
C VAL A 239 15.43 -19.24 6.41
N ASN A 240 14.42 -19.98 6.03
CA ASN A 240 14.27 -21.41 6.29
C ASN A 240 14.13 -22.18 4.98
N ASP A 241 14.67 -23.37 4.94
CA ASP A 241 14.72 -24.26 3.78
C ASP A 241 13.46 -25.15 3.68
N ALA A 242 12.31 -24.59 4.05
CA ALA A 242 11.02 -25.27 3.95
C ALA A 242 9.89 -24.25 3.77
N ILE A 243 8.86 -24.62 3.00
CA ILE A 243 7.65 -23.81 2.82
C ILE A 243 6.95 -23.62 4.18
N ASN A 244 6.58 -22.36 4.47
CA ASN A 244 5.81 -22.00 5.66
C ASN A 244 6.47 -22.35 7.00
N ASP A 245 7.78 -22.53 7.01
CA ASP A 245 8.52 -22.72 8.26
C ASP A 245 9.07 -21.38 8.76
N PHE A 246 8.52 -20.94 9.88
CA PHE A 246 8.95 -19.74 10.60
C PHE A 246 9.46 -20.08 12.00
N THR A 247 9.79 -21.34 12.25
CA THR A 247 10.31 -21.83 13.54
C THR A 247 11.83 -21.71 13.61
N GLY A 248 12.32 -20.53 13.94
CA GLY A 248 13.75 -20.27 13.97
C GLY A 248 14.29 -19.72 12.66
N SER A 249 15.53 -19.96 12.37
CA SER A 249 16.19 -19.62 11.11
C SER A 249 17.30 -20.61 10.80
N ASP A 250 17.22 -21.24 9.63
CA ASP A 250 18.28 -22.15 9.17
C ASP A 250 19.54 -21.37 8.77
N TYR A 251 19.35 -20.12 8.31
CA TYR A 251 20.43 -19.26 7.85
C TYR A 251 20.43 -17.92 8.58
N SER A 252 21.53 -17.58 9.21
CA SER A 252 21.77 -16.24 9.81
C SER A 252 22.29 -15.27 8.74
N VAL A 253 21.41 -14.42 8.22
CA VAL A 253 21.74 -13.47 7.15
C VAL A 253 21.75 -12.06 7.72
N PRO A 254 22.95 -11.45 7.88
CA PRO A 254 23.06 -10.08 8.38
C PRO A 254 22.73 -9.08 7.26
N ILE A 255 21.49 -8.59 7.26
CA ILE A 255 21.02 -7.62 6.26
C ILE A 255 21.50 -6.20 6.60
N THR A 256 21.76 -5.43 5.57
CA THR A 256 22.08 -3.99 5.66
C THR A 256 20.96 -3.09 5.16
N GLY A 257 19.98 -3.65 4.43
CA GLY A 257 18.83 -2.97 3.92
C GLY A 257 18.10 -3.85 2.90
N GLY A 258 17.01 -3.34 2.39
CA GLY A 258 16.22 -4.01 1.37
C GLY A 258 14.86 -3.37 1.18
N SER A 259 14.09 -3.95 0.27
CA SER A 259 12.71 -3.56 0.02
C SER A 259 11.84 -4.76 -0.32
N ILE A 260 10.57 -4.65 0.01
CA ILE A 260 9.52 -5.59 -0.41
C ILE A 260 8.45 -4.79 -1.11
N THR A 261 8.11 -5.19 -2.32
CA THR A 261 7.03 -4.59 -3.11
C THR A 261 5.94 -5.61 -3.35
N MET A 262 4.74 -5.27 -2.96
CA MET A 262 3.51 -5.98 -3.25
C MET A 262 2.74 -5.20 -4.30
N SER A 263 2.30 -5.83 -5.40
CA SER A 263 1.57 -5.17 -6.49
C SER A 263 0.33 -5.95 -6.89
N ASN A 264 -0.79 -5.24 -7.06
CA ASN A 264 -2.05 -5.75 -7.59
C ASN A 264 -2.16 -5.60 -9.12
N ASN A 265 -1.22 -4.90 -9.76
CA ASN A 265 -1.17 -4.65 -11.20
C ASN A 265 -2.50 -4.11 -11.75
N LEU A 266 -2.94 -2.97 -11.22
CA LEU A 266 -4.23 -2.36 -11.56
C LEU A 266 -4.21 -1.70 -12.94
N THR A 267 -5.27 -1.94 -13.69
CA THR A 267 -5.53 -1.23 -14.94
C THR A 267 -6.92 -0.60 -14.89
N TYR A 268 -7.00 0.71 -15.15
CA TYR A 268 -8.28 1.42 -15.26
C TYR A 268 -8.77 1.42 -16.70
N LEU A 269 -10.07 1.19 -16.86
CA LEU A 269 -10.75 1.23 -18.14
C LEU A 269 -11.31 2.64 -18.38
N THR A 270 -10.83 3.30 -19.43
CA THR A 270 -11.39 4.52 -19.97
C THR A 270 -12.09 4.15 -21.29
N PRO A 271 -13.43 4.08 -21.33
CA PRO A 271 -14.13 3.68 -22.55
C PRO A 271 -14.03 4.77 -23.61
N ALA A 272 -13.89 4.38 -24.87
CA ALA A 272 -13.86 5.29 -26.00
C ALA A 272 -15.27 5.51 -26.54
N ASN A 273 -15.96 6.54 -26.08
CA ASN A 273 -17.29 6.93 -26.54
C ASN A 273 -17.24 8.18 -27.41
N LEU A 274 -18.04 8.22 -28.45
CA LEU A 274 -18.18 9.43 -29.28
C LEU A 274 -19.11 10.45 -28.61
N GLY A 275 -18.79 11.73 -28.79
CA GLY A 275 -19.64 12.84 -28.34
C GLY A 275 -19.42 13.32 -26.92
N VAL A 276 -18.47 12.73 -26.17
CA VAL A 276 -18.13 13.10 -24.79
C VAL A 276 -16.62 13.05 -24.60
N VAL A 277 -16.12 13.78 -23.61
CA VAL A 277 -14.76 13.54 -23.07
C VAL A 277 -14.82 12.27 -22.23
N ASN A 278 -13.99 11.29 -22.58
CA ASN A 278 -14.02 9.99 -21.94
C ASN A 278 -13.40 10.05 -20.54
N LEU A 279 -14.03 9.38 -19.58
CA LEU A 279 -13.60 9.31 -18.19
C LEU A 279 -13.30 7.86 -17.79
N PRO A 280 -12.33 7.62 -16.89
CA PRO A 280 -12.12 6.31 -16.29
C PRO A 280 -13.36 5.90 -15.46
N ILE A 281 -13.87 4.69 -15.67
CA ILE A 281 -15.12 4.23 -15.02
C ILE A 281 -14.90 3.11 -14.01
N THR A 282 -13.95 2.22 -14.27
CA THR A 282 -13.70 1.06 -13.43
C THR A 282 -12.27 0.56 -13.61
N TYR A 283 -11.85 -0.32 -12.73
CA TYR A 283 -10.55 -0.99 -12.82
C TYR A 283 -10.72 -2.51 -12.83
N PHE A 284 -9.68 -3.19 -13.24
CA PHE A 284 -9.48 -4.61 -13.05
C PHE A 284 -8.08 -4.88 -12.54
N THR A 285 -7.96 -5.95 -11.75
CA THR A 285 -6.68 -6.40 -11.19
C THR A 285 -5.98 -7.33 -12.16
N GLY A 286 -4.67 -7.17 -12.28
CA GLY A 286 -3.81 -8.14 -12.95
C GLY A 286 -3.37 -9.27 -12.02
N THR A 287 -2.34 -10.00 -12.42
CA THR A 287 -1.70 -10.99 -11.56
C THR A 287 -0.97 -10.27 -10.43
N ARG A 288 -1.31 -10.60 -9.18
CA ARG A 288 -0.60 -10.06 -8.02
C ARG A 288 0.84 -10.54 -8.02
N SER A 289 1.78 -9.67 -7.66
CA SER A 289 3.18 -10.01 -7.52
C SER A 289 3.72 -9.52 -6.18
N ILE A 290 4.49 -10.39 -5.52
CA ILE A 290 5.23 -10.08 -4.31
C ILE A 290 6.70 -10.28 -4.64
N THR A 291 7.47 -9.20 -4.61
CA THR A 291 8.90 -9.23 -4.94
C THR A 291 9.69 -8.48 -3.88
N GLY A 292 10.94 -8.85 -3.71
CA GLY A 292 11.81 -8.10 -2.82
C GLY A 292 13.28 -8.30 -3.10
N THR A 293 14.06 -7.38 -2.56
CA THR A 293 15.51 -7.39 -2.61
C THR A 293 16.07 -7.19 -1.22
N LEU A 294 17.08 -7.95 -0.85
CA LEU A 294 17.76 -7.90 0.44
C LEU A 294 19.26 -7.79 0.19
N THR A 295 19.89 -6.80 0.79
CA THR A 295 21.35 -6.67 0.77
C THR A 295 21.92 -7.18 2.08
N ALA A 296 22.88 -8.08 1.99
CA ALA A 296 23.49 -8.72 3.14
C ALA A 296 25.01 -8.86 2.99
N TYR A 297 25.71 -8.94 4.11
CA TYR A 297 27.12 -9.30 4.12
C TYR A 297 27.31 -10.79 3.88
N LEU A 298 28.32 -11.14 3.05
CA LEU A 298 28.68 -12.54 2.83
C LEU A 298 29.52 -13.03 4.02
N ARG A 299 28.96 -13.98 4.76
CA ARG A 299 29.64 -14.64 5.91
C ARG A 299 29.83 -16.11 5.61
N SER A 300 31.01 -16.63 5.94
CA SER A 300 31.33 -18.05 5.84
C SER A 300 30.61 -18.89 6.91
N GLY A 301 30.36 -20.15 6.62
CA GLY A 301 29.72 -21.12 7.50
C GLY A 301 28.41 -21.66 6.93
N SER A 302 28.07 -22.89 7.28
CA SER A 302 26.90 -23.63 6.73
C SER A 302 25.56 -22.99 7.10
N ALA A 303 25.44 -22.35 8.25
CA ALA A 303 24.24 -21.66 8.72
C ALA A 303 24.30 -20.12 8.52
N ASN A 304 25.14 -19.63 7.62
CA ASN A 304 25.30 -18.22 7.31
C ASN A 304 24.97 -17.95 5.83
N THR A 305 25.15 -16.71 5.38
CA THR A 305 24.93 -16.29 3.98
C THR A 305 25.66 -17.15 2.96
N GLY A 306 26.89 -17.60 3.28
CA GLY A 306 27.67 -18.49 2.42
C GLY A 306 27.05 -19.90 2.31
N GLY A 307 26.48 -20.43 3.40
CA GLY A 307 25.72 -21.68 3.38
C GLY A 307 24.43 -21.58 2.59
N LEU A 308 23.70 -20.47 2.74
CA LEU A 308 22.51 -20.19 1.94
C LEU A 308 22.85 -20.14 0.44
N LEU A 309 23.94 -19.44 0.05
CA LEU A 309 24.40 -19.40 -1.33
C LEU A 309 24.79 -20.81 -1.86
N GLN A 310 25.47 -21.61 -1.05
CA GLN A 310 25.79 -22.99 -1.41
C GLN A 310 24.52 -23.84 -1.60
N GLY A 311 23.52 -23.70 -0.71
CA GLY A 311 22.21 -24.36 -0.83
C GLY A 311 21.48 -23.97 -2.09
N LEU A 312 21.41 -22.66 -2.38
CA LEU A 312 20.78 -22.13 -3.60
C LEU A 312 21.44 -22.69 -4.88
N LEU A 313 22.76 -22.77 -4.91
CA LEU A 313 23.51 -23.33 -6.06
C LEU A 313 23.25 -24.83 -6.21
N ALA A 314 23.19 -25.57 -5.12
CA ALA A 314 22.91 -27.00 -5.13
C ALA A 314 21.47 -27.29 -5.57
N ASN A 315 20.51 -26.59 -4.99
CA ASN A 315 19.08 -26.78 -5.29
C ASN A 315 18.74 -26.35 -6.73
N ALA A 316 19.34 -25.26 -7.23
CA ALA A 316 19.17 -24.83 -8.62
C ALA A 316 19.61 -25.87 -9.65
N ALA A 317 20.52 -26.77 -9.29
CA ALA A 317 20.98 -27.85 -10.16
C ALA A 317 20.11 -29.11 -10.08
N THR A 318 19.30 -29.25 -9.04
CA THR A 318 18.57 -30.51 -8.71
C THR A 318 17.07 -30.34 -8.58
N GLU A 319 16.59 -29.12 -8.27
CA GLU A 319 15.18 -28.83 -8.02
C GLU A 319 14.63 -27.82 -9.02
N ILE A 320 13.43 -28.09 -9.53
CA ILE A 320 12.75 -27.16 -10.45
C ILE A 320 12.16 -25.98 -9.69
N ASN A 321 11.69 -26.20 -8.46
CA ASN A 321 11.05 -25.18 -7.61
C ASN A 321 11.67 -25.18 -6.20
N PRO A 322 12.89 -24.69 -6.01
CA PRO A 322 13.43 -24.51 -4.67
C PRO A 322 12.63 -23.44 -3.94
N SER A 323 12.12 -23.77 -2.77
CA SER A 323 11.26 -22.91 -1.98
C SER A 323 11.85 -22.65 -0.61
N TYR A 324 11.78 -21.39 -0.20
CA TYR A 324 12.25 -20.93 1.10
C TYR A 324 11.13 -20.17 1.80
N ALA A 325 11.07 -20.26 3.13
CA ALA A 325 10.28 -19.32 3.91
C ALA A 325 11.17 -18.15 4.33
N ILE A 326 10.68 -16.93 4.10
CA ILE A 326 11.38 -15.69 4.49
C ILE A 326 10.49 -14.96 5.49
N ASN A 327 11.06 -14.60 6.64
CA ASN A 327 10.40 -13.73 7.61
C ASN A 327 11.30 -12.55 7.96
N ILE A 328 10.80 -11.35 7.76
CA ILE A 328 11.49 -10.10 8.08
C ILE A 328 10.82 -9.51 9.30
N GLN A 329 11.53 -9.55 10.43
CA GLN A 329 11.05 -9.05 11.72
C GLN A 329 11.60 -7.65 11.95
N MET A 330 10.80 -6.63 11.66
CA MET A 330 11.17 -5.23 11.83
C MET A 330 10.90 -4.78 13.26
N GLY A 331 11.92 -4.22 13.91
CA GLY A 331 11.85 -3.78 15.32
C GLY A 331 12.33 -4.84 16.31
N GLY A 332 12.75 -5.99 15.86
CA GLY A 332 13.28 -7.08 16.67
C GLY A 332 12.40 -8.32 16.72
N THR A 333 12.80 -9.30 17.51
CA THR A 333 12.12 -10.61 17.62
C THR A 333 11.14 -10.70 18.79
N SER A 334 11.00 -9.64 19.56
CA SER A 334 10.13 -9.61 20.75
C SER A 334 9.67 -8.19 21.05
N GLY A 335 8.60 -8.07 21.81
CA GLY A 335 8.02 -6.77 22.15
C GLY A 335 7.16 -6.24 20.99
N THR A 336 7.20 -4.93 20.77
CA THR A 336 6.49 -4.28 19.67
C THR A 336 7.30 -4.35 18.39
N HIS A 337 6.81 -5.09 17.39
CA HIS A 337 7.50 -5.31 16.12
C HIS A 337 6.49 -5.66 15.01
N VAL A 338 6.95 -5.67 13.78
CA VAL A 338 6.17 -6.11 12.62
C VAL A 338 6.92 -7.20 11.89
N ASP A 339 6.23 -8.31 11.62
CA ASP A 339 6.74 -9.41 10.83
C ASP A 339 6.14 -9.37 9.42
N VAL A 340 6.98 -9.43 8.41
CA VAL A 340 6.57 -9.66 7.03
C VAL A 340 7.03 -11.04 6.63
N GLY A 341 6.07 -11.96 6.57
CA GLY A 341 6.29 -13.36 6.23
C GLY A 341 5.95 -13.64 4.77
N ILE A 342 6.87 -14.30 4.09
CA ILE A 342 6.69 -14.83 2.74
C ILE A 342 6.87 -16.34 2.84
N PRO A 343 5.75 -17.07 2.94
CA PRO A 343 5.78 -18.50 3.29
C PRO A 343 6.42 -19.38 2.22
N ALA A 344 6.33 -18.98 0.95
CA ALA A 344 6.91 -19.69 -0.17
C ALA A 344 7.61 -18.70 -1.10
N ALA A 345 8.89 -18.50 -0.90
CA ALA A 345 9.70 -17.60 -1.69
C ALA A 345 10.61 -18.38 -2.65
N MET A 346 10.62 -17.98 -3.90
CA MET A 346 11.64 -18.40 -4.85
C MET A 346 12.80 -17.40 -4.76
N LEU A 347 13.92 -17.84 -4.22
CA LEU A 347 15.16 -17.08 -4.18
C LEU A 347 15.95 -17.27 -5.47
N GLN A 348 16.44 -16.17 -6.02
CA GLN A 348 17.37 -16.22 -7.14
C GLN A 348 18.82 -16.39 -6.63
N ILE A 349 19.67 -17.01 -7.44
CA ILE A 349 21.10 -17.07 -7.15
C ILE A 349 21.65 -15.65 -7.07
N PRO A 350 22.19 -15.24 -5.93
CA PRO A 350 22.54 -13.84 -5.71
C PRO A 350 23.81 -13.44 -6.46
N THR A 351 23.90 -12.17 -6.83
CA THR A 351 25.14 -11.56 -7.28
C THR A 351 26.04 -11.26 -6.07
N VAL A 352 27.30 -11.64 -6.17
CA VAL A 352 28.32 -11.34 -5.16
C VAL A 352 29.11 -10.11 -5.60
N ASN A 353 29.04 -9.04 -4.80
CA ASN A 353 29.83 -7.82 -5.04
C ASN A 353 31.17 -7.92 -4.29
N THR A 354 32.26 -7.85 -5.02
CA THR A 354 33.63 -7.99 -4.49
C THR A 354 34.27 -6.62 -4.25
N GLU A 355 33.77 -5.90 -3.25
CA GLU A 355 34.40 -4.68 -2.74
C GLU A 355 35.28 -5.00 -1.50
N GLN A 356 35.71 -3.98 -0.76
CA GLN A 356 36.48 -4.18 0.48
C GLN A 356 35.73 -5.05 1.49
N VAL A 357 34.41 -4.91 1.53
CA VAL A 357 33.52 -5.82 2.28
C VAL A 357 32.62 -6.51 1.29
N ILE A 358 32.71 -7.83 1.23
CA ILE A 358 31.93 -8.63 0.29
C ILE A 358 30.46 -8.62 0.72
N SER A 359 29.61 -8.15 -0.16
CA SER A 359 28.16 -8.14 0.02
C SER A 359 27.46 -8.95 -1.07
N THR A 360 26.24 -9.35 -0.79
CA THR A 360 25.39 -10.07 -1.74
C THR A 360 24.00 -9.47 -1.75
N THR A 361 23.35 -9.47 -2.91
CA THR A 361 21.97 -9.03 -3.08
C THR A 361 21.10 -10.25 -3.38
N LEU A 362 20.23 -10.59 -2.45
CA LEU A 362 19.24 -11.64 -2.56
C LEU A 362 17.97 -11.04 -3.19
N THR A 363 17.49 -11.62 -4.27
CA THR A 363 16.22 -11.25 -4.88
C THR A 363 15.27 -12.43 -4.76
N PHE A 364 14.03 -12.16 -4.39
CA PHE A 364 13.02 -13.19 -4.22
C PHE A 364 11.67 -12.80 -4.82
N THR A 365 10.87 -13.83 -5.12
CA THR A 365 9.47 -13.71 -5.53
C THR A 365 8.62 -14.59 -4.63
N GLY A 366 7.60 -14.01 -4.00
CA GLY A 366 6.62 -14.75 -3.20
C GLY A 366 5.61 -15.46 -4.09
N GLN A 367 5.23 -16.66 -3.70
CA GLN A 367 4.29 -17.51 -4.43
C GLN A 367 3.22 -18.05 -3.48
N GLY A 368 2.03 -18.33 -4.03
CA GLY A 368 1.00 -19.07 -3.32
C GLY A 368 1.43 -20.51 -3.03
N TYR A 369 0.94 -21.09 -1.95
CA TYR A 369 1.32 -22.44 -1.55
C TYR A 369 0.17 -23.19 -0.88
N THR A 370 0.22 -24.51 -0.97
CA THR A 370 -0.43 -25.45 -0.05
C THR A 370 0.56 -25.88 1.04
N SER A 371 0.18 -26.76 1.94
CA SER A 371 1.05 -27.17 3.06
C SER A 371 2.46 -27.64 2.66
N THR A 372 2.64 -28.11 1.44
CA THR A 372 3.90 -28.72 0.99
C THR A 372 4.33 -28.36 -0.44
N ALA A 373 3.54 -27.59 -1.18
CA ALA A 373 3.81 -27.31 -2.59
C ALA A 373 3.32 -25.90 -2.99
N PHE A 374 3.89 -25.35 -4.04
CA PHE A 374 3.37 -24.16 -4.68
C PHE A 374 1.97 -24.40 -5.27
N ASP A 375 1.11 -23.43 -5.14
CA ASP A 375 -0.24 -23.46 -5.68
C ASP A 375 -0.68 -22.07 -6.11
N ILE A 376 -0.88 -21.86 -7.40
CA ILE A 376 -1.28 -20.60 -7.99
C ILE A 376 -2.70 -20.17 -7.62
N ASP A 377 -3.52 -21.09 -7.15
CA ASP A 377 -4.90 -20.81 -6.74
C ASP A 377 -5.00 -20.30 -5.29
N GLN A 378 -3.88 -20.31 -4.55
CA GLN A 378 -3.82 -19.78 -3.20
C GLN A 378 -3.51 -18.28 -3.19
N ALA A 379 -4.10 -17.57 -2.24
CA ALA A 379 -3.89 -16.14 -2.05
C ALA A 379 -3.15 -15.89 -0.72
N ASN A 380 -2.06 -16.61 -0.51
CA ASN A 380 -1.29 -16.61 0.75
C ASN A 380 0.20 -16.33 0.55
N GLU A 381 0.53 -15.59 -0.50
CA GLU A 381 1.91 -15.27 -0.89
C GLU A 381 2.65 -14.43 0.14
N VAL A 382 1.90 -13.69 0.96
CA VAL A 382 2.45 -12.79 1.97
C VAL A 382 1.53 -12.70 3.18
N THR A 383 2.13 -12.56 4.35
CA THR A 383 1.43 -12.22 5.60
C THR A 383 2.17 -11.07 6.28
N VAL A 384 1.43 -10.12 6.86
CA VAL A 384 2.03 -9.06 7.68
C VAL A 384 1.39 -9.13 9.06
N LYS A 385 2.20 -9.26 10.09
CA LYS A 385 1.74 -9.42 11.48
C LYS A 385 2.27 -8.28 12.34
N TYR A 386 1.38 -7.63 13.05
CA TYR A 386 1.69 -6.54 13.95
C TYR A 386 1.61 -7.03 15.39
N TYR A 387 2.71 -6.92 16.09
CA TYR A 387 2.81 -7.24 17.51
C TYR A 387 2.93 -5.96 18.31
N ALA A 388 2.16 -5.83 19.37
CA ALA A 388 2.24 -4.71 20.28
C ALA A 388 2.23 -5.21 21.74
N THR A 389 3.08 -4.60 22.54
CA THR A 389 3.15 -4.85 23.99
C THR A 389 2.91 -3.54 24.73
N ALA A 390 2.40 -3.65 25.96
CA ALA A 390 2.14 -2.53 26.83
C ALA A 390 3.40 -1.71 27.16
#